data_31363779601fce7c33079eb4245585e8
#
_entry.id   31363779601fce7c33079eb4245585e8
#
_cell.length_a   1.000
_cell.length_b   1.000
_cell.length_c   1.000
_cell.angle_alpha   90.00
_cell.angle_beta   90.00
_cell.angle_gamma   90.00
#
_symmetry.space_group_name_H-M   'P 1'
#
loop_
_entity.id
_entity.type
_entity.pdbx_description
1 polymer ?
#
loop_
_entity_poly.entity_id
_entity_poly.type
_entity_poly.pdbx_seq_one_letter_code
_entity_poly.pdbx_strand_id
1 'polypeptide(L)'
;LGRAKPGRDGPEWAIGHALLAVGIIAAAALVLLWMGRVPICTCGTVKLWHGAVQSAENSQHLTDWYTPSHIVHGFLFYAGLWLLSRATGLRMSTGLRLGISVALEAGWEIVENTDAVIQRYRETTIALDYYGDSVVNSVADMLAMVLGFVLAWRLPVPATVALALVLELGVGYWIRDNLTLNVIMLLHPLDTIRAWQAGA
;
A
#
# COMPACT_ATOMS: atom_id res chain seq x y z
N LEU A 1 9.00 27.14 -6.19
CA LEU A 1 8.36 25.98 -6.82
C LEU A 1 6.85 26.28 -6.91
N GLY A 2 6.41 26.80 -8.09
CA GLY A 2 5.04 27.23 -8.30
C GLY A 2 4.11 26.02 -8.25
N ARG A 3 3.13 26.05 -7.35
CA ARG A 3 1.97 25.15 -7.38
C ARG A 3 1.32 25.31 -8.76
N ALA A 4 1.30 24.26 -9.57
CA ALA A 4 0.39 24.20 -10.69
C ALA A 4 -1.03 24.37 -10.08
N LYS A 5 -1.73 25.43 -10.46
CA LYS A 5 -3.13 25.61 -10.05
C LYS A 5 -3.88 24.33 -10.42
N PRO A 6 -4.63 23.72 -9.49
CA PRO A 6 -5.46 22.58 -9.85
C PRO A 6 -6.37 23.05 -10.98
N GLY A 7 -6.38 22.30 -12.09
CA GLY A 7 -7.39 22.50 -13.11
C GLY A 7 -8.74 22.52 -12.40
N ARG A 8 -9.62 23.45 -12.80
CA ARG A 8 -10.99 23.54 -12.29
C ARG A 8 -11.76 22.30 -12.77
N ASP A 9 -11.48 21.18 -12.11
CA ASP A 9 -12.30 19.98 -12.28
C ASP A 9 -13.59 20.28 -11.52
N GLY A 10 -14.69 20.41 -12.22
CA GLY A 10 -16.01 20.65 -11.62
C GLY A 10 -16.39 19.45 -10.72
N PRO A 11 -17.40 19.61 -9.84
CA PRO A 11 -17.81 18.55 -8.90
C PRO A 11 -18.19 17.23 -9.59
N GLU A 12 -18.70 17.27 -10.80
CA GLU A 12 -19.03 16.07 -11.60
C GLU A 12 -17.80 15.23 -11.95
N TRP A 13 -16.65 15.88 -12.22
CA TRP A 13 -15.39 15.20 -12.48
C TRP A 13 -14.86 14.49 -11.24
N ALA A 14 -14.99 15.13 -10.08
CA ALA A 14 -14.59 14.53 -8.81
C ALA A 14 -15.38 13.27 -8.49
N ILE A 15 -16.69 13.30 -8.74
CA ILE A 15 -17.58 12.13 -8.54
C ILE A 15 -17.21 11.00 -9.48
N GLY A 16 -16.98 11.26 -10.79
CA GLY A 16 -16.61 10.24 -11.77
C GLY A 16 -15.31 9.52 -11.40
N HIS A 17 -14.29 10.25 -10.94
CA HIS A 17 -13.02 9.63 -10.51
C HIS A 17 -13.14 8.87 -9.19
N ALA A 18 -13.97 9.34 -8.26
CA ALA A 18 -14.25 8.61 -7.04
C ALA A 18 -14.98 7.30 -7.33
N LEU A 19 -15.98 7.31 -8.21
CA LEU A 19 -16.69 6.10 -8.64
C LEU A 19 -15.74 5.12 -9.36
N LEU A 20 -14.83 5.62 -10.20
CA LEU A 20 -13.81 4.79 -10.83
C LEU A 20 -12.91 4.11 -9.78
N ALA A 21 -12.41 4.87 -8.81
CA ALA A 21 -11.56 4.32 -7.74
C ALA A 21 -12.32 3.25 -6.94
N VAL A 22 -13.55 3.52 -6.54
CA VAL A 22 -14.42 2.54 -5.85
C VAL A 22 -14.65 1.31 -6.72
N GLY A 23 -14.89 1.48 -8.02
CA GLY A 23 -15.07 0.37 -8.96
C GLY A 23 -13.83 -0.51 -9.09
N ILE A 24 -12.63 0.09 -9.12
CA ILE A 24 -11.36 -0.66 -9.17
C ILE A 24 -11.16 -1.45 -7.87
N ILE A 25 -11.37 -0.83 -6.70
CA ILE A 25 -11.24 -1.49 -5.40
C ILE A 25 -12.24 -2.65 -5.30
N ALA A 26 -13.49 -2.45 -5.69
CA ALA A 26 -14.50 -3.50 -5.70
C ALA A 26 -14.13 -4.65 -6.65
N ALA A 27 -13.61 -4.35 -7.83
CA ALA A 27 -13.14 -5.36 -8.77
C ALA A 27 -11.96 -6.17 -8.19
N ALA A 28 -10.99 -5.52 -7.56
CA ALA A 28 -9.88 -6.19 -6.89
C ALA A 28 -10.37 -7.10 -5.76
N ALA A 29 -11.30 -6.63 -4.92
CA ALA A 29 -11.90 -7.45 -3.87
C ALA A 29 -12.61 -8.70 -4.43
N LEU A 30 -13.32 -8.59 -5.56
CA LEU A 30 -13.94 -9.73 -6.23
C LEU A 30 -12.91 -10.71 -6.79
N VAL A 31 -11.80 -10.20 -7.35
CA VAL A 31 -10.68 -11.04 -7.83
C VAL A 31 -10.04 -11.80 -6.66
N LEU A 32 -9.77 -11.12 -5.54
CA LEU A 32 -9.20 -11.75 -4.34
C LEU A 32 -10.13 -12.85 -3.78
N LEU A 33 -11.44 -12.59 -3.72
CA LEU A 33 -12.42 -13.63 -3.37
C LEU A 33 -12.39 -14.82 -4.34
N TRP A 34 -12.32 -14.55 -5.64
CA TRP A 34 -12.20 -15.58 -6.66
C TRP A 34 -10.90 -16.39 -6.54
N MET A 35 -9.79 -15.76 -6.12
CA MET A 35 -8.52 -16.42 -5.79
C MET A 35 -8.60 -17.27 -4.52
N GLY A 36 -9.72 -17.24 -3.79
CA GLY A 36 -9.91 -18.00 -2.56
C GLY A 36 -9.37 -17.30 -1.30
N ARG A 37 -9.09 -15.99 -1.37
CA ARG A 37 -8.71 -15.23 -0.17
C ARG A 37 -9.93 -15.11 0.76
N VAL A 38 -9.68 -15.20 2.09
CA VAL A 38 -10.73 -15.13 3.09
C VAL A 38 -11.36 -13.75 3.14
N PRO A 39 -12.69 -13.63 3.26
CA PRO A 39 -13.34 -12.31 3.33
C PRO A 39 -12.87 -11.47 4.52
N ILE A 40 -12.75 -12.10 5.69
CA ILE A 40 -12.30 -11.53 6.96
C ILE A 40 -11.38 -12.53 7.66
N CYS A 41 -10.71 -12.12 8.72
CA CYS A 41 -9.91 -13.02 9.55
C CYS A 41 -10.64 -14.33 9.87
N THR A 42 -9.96 -15.47 9.70
CA THR A 42 -10.48 -16.81 10.10
C THR A 42 -10.72 -16.91 11.59
N CYS A 43 -10.19 -15.99 12.39
CA CYS A 43 -10.51 -15.85 13.82
C CYS A 43 -11.95 -15.41 14.10
N GLY A 44 -12.72 -15.06 13.05
CA GLY A 44 -14.13 -14.64 13.15
C GLY A 44 -14.35 -13.20 13.60
N THR A 45 -13.28 -12.40 13.77
CA THR A 45 -13.36 -10.99 14.19
C THR A 45 -12.61 -10.07 13.22
N VAL A 46 -12.99 -8.78 13.20
CA VAL A 46 -12.27 -7.73 12.50
C VAL A 46 -11.87 -6.68 13.52
N LYS A 47 -10.57 -6.53 13.74
CA LYS A 47 -9.98 -5.52 14.63
C LYS A 47 -9.67 -4.25 13.84
N LEU A 48 -9.72 -3.10 14.48
CA LEU A 48 -9.22 -1.87 13.89
C LEU A 48 -7.70 -1.91 13.71
N TRP A 49 -6.97 -2.45 14.70
CA TRP A 49 -5.52 -2.58 14.71
C TRP A 49 -5.09 -3.97 15.21
N HIS A 50 -4.14 -4.58 14.51
CA HIS A 50 -3.46 -5.80 14.93
C HIS A 50 -1.94 -5.54 15.02
N GLY A 51 -1.39 -5.66 16.23
CA GLY A 51 0.00 -5.27 16.50
C GLY A 51 1.00 -6.42 16.59
N ALA A 52 0.57 -7.68 16.42
CA ALA A 52 1.46 -8.84 16.47
C ALA A 52 1.89 -9.25 15.07
N VAL A 53 3.14 -8.93 14.67
CA VAL A 53 3.66 -9.20 13.32
C VAL A 53 3.82 -10.71 13.08
N GLN A 54 4.42 -11.42 14.04
CA GLN A 54 4.59 -12.88 13.96
C GLN A 54 3.32 -13.58 14.47
N SER A 55 2.28 -13.51 13.67
CA SER A 55 0.96 -14.01 13.99
C SER A 55 0.23 -14.39 12.69
N ALA A 56 -0.51 -15.48 12.70
CA ALA A 56 -1.39 -15.87 11.61
C ALA A 56 -2.57 -14.87 11.41
N GLU A 57 -2.79 -13.95 12.36
CA GLU A 57 -3.77 -12.86 12.23
C GLU A 57 -3.18 -11.61 11.59
N ASN A 58 -1.87 -11.54 11.31
CA ASN A 58 -1.26 -10.43 10.60
C ASN A 58 -1.85 -10.35 9.18
N SER A 59 -2.09 -9.15 8.68
CA SER A 59 -2.75 -8.90 7.38
C SER A 59 -4.16 -9.50 7.26
N GLN A 60 -4.87 -9.64 8.39
CA GLN A 60 -6.23 -10.17 8.44
C GLN A 60 -7.26 -9.15 8.95
N HIS A 61 -6.80 -8.01 9.43
CA HIS A 61 -7.62 -6.98 10.08
C HIS A 61 -7.59 -5.66 9.27
N LEU A 62 -8.29 -4.61 9.77
CA LEU A 62 -8.34 -3.34 9.03
C LEU A 62 -6.98 -2.66 8.90
N THR A 63 -6.17 -2.67 9.97
CA THR A 63 -4.82 -2.07 9.95
C THR A 63 -3.85 -2.88 10.80
N ASP A 64 -2.58 -2.84 10.41
CA ASP A 64 -1.46 -3.45 11.10
C ASP A 64 -0.15 -2.67 10.85
N TRP A 65 1.01 -3.27 11.15
CA TRP A 65 2.31 -2.65 10.98
C TRP A 65 2.72 -2.42 9.51
N TYR A 66 2.04 -3.05 8.52
CA TYR A 66 2.29 -2.85 7.09
C TYR A 66 1.39 -1.80 6.46
N THR A 67 0.29 -1.41 7.11
CA THR A 67 -0.56 -0.30 6.65
C THR A 67 0.22 1.01 6.39
N PRO A 68 1.23 1.42 7.20
CA PRO A 68 2.12 2.54 6.87
C PRO A 68 2.81 2.43 5.51
N SER A 69 3.16 1.22 5.06
CA SER A 69 3.79 0.97 3.75
C SER A 69 2.85 1.35 2.60
N HIS A 70 1.57 1.06 2.71
CA HIS A 70 0.56 1.44 1.72
C HIS A 70 0.33 2.97 1.70
N ILE A 71 0.45 3.66 2.85
CA ILE A 71 0.48 5.13 2.88
C ILE A 71 1.69 5.65 2.09
N VAL A 72 2.85 5.04 2.25
CA VAL A 72 4.09 5.39 1.50
C VAL A 72 3.91 5.09 0.01
N HIS A 73 3.24 3.98 -0.39
CA HIS A 73 2.86 3.73 -1.79
C HIS A 73 2.10 4.93 -2.36
N GLY A 74 1.13 5.48 -1.63
CA GLY A 74 0.38 6.66 -2.04
C GLY A 74 1.27 7.88 -2.31
N PHE A 75 2.29 8.10 -1.47
CA PHE A 75 3.28 9.17 -1.68
C PHE A 75 4.10 8.93 -2.94
N LEU A 76 4.59 7.70 -3.13
CA LEU A 76 5.42 7.31 -4.27
C LEU A 76 4.66 7.39 -5.59
N PHE A 77 3.43 6.90 -5.63
CA PHE A 77 2.61 6.94 -6.84
C PHE A 77 2.23 8.37 -7.22
N TYR A 78 1.85 9.22 -6.25
CA TYR A 78 1.61 10.63 -6.52
C TYR A 78 2.84 11.32 -7.08
N ALA A 79 4.01 11.14 -6.45
CA ALA A 79 5.26 11.74 -6.86
C ALA A 79 5.72 11.21 -8.23
N GLY A 80 5.66 9.91 -8.46
CA GLY A 80 6.05 9.25 -9.71
C GLY A 80 5.20 9.74 -10.89
N LEU A 81 3.88 9.78 -10.74
CA LEU A 81 2.98 10.26 -11.78
C LEU A 81 3.10 11.77 -12.00
N TRP A 82 3.41 12.55 -10.97
CA TRP A 82 3.71 13.97 -11.11
C TRP A 82 5.02 14.17 -11.89
N LEU A 83 6.08 13.44 -11.56
CA LEU A 83 7.35 13.47 -12.28
C LEU A 83 7.19 13.02 -13.72
N LEU A 84 6.46 11.94 -13.98
CA LEU A 84 6.17 11.45 -15.32
C LEU A 84 5.44 12.50 -16.15
N SER A 85 4.40 13.13 -15.59
CA SER A 85 3.70 14.24 -16.25
C SER A 85 4.66 15.37 -16.63
N ARG A 86 5.59 15.68 -15.73
CA ARG A 86 6.55 16.78 -15.94
C ARG A 86 7.61 16.44 -16.98
N ALA A 87 8.10 15.21 -16.98
CA ALA A 87 9.14 14.74 -17.90
C ALA A 87 8.62 14.56 -19.34
N THR A 88 7.37 14.10 -19.48
CA THR A 88 6.79 13.79 -20.81
C THR A 88 5.92 14.91 -21.38
N GLY A 89 5.56 15.91 -20.59
CA GLY A 89 4.58 16.94 -20.96
C GLY A 89 3.13 16.45 -20.95
N LEU A 90 2.85 15.20 -20.57
CA LEU A 90 1.51 14.66 -20.45
C LEU A 90 0.71 15.41 -19.37
N ARG A 91 -0.45 15.91 -19.74
CA ARG A 91 -1.35 16.59 -18.80
C ARG A 91 -2.27 15.57 -18.15
N MET A 92 -1.94 15.12 -16.94
CA MET A 92 -2.80 14.24 -16.14
C MET A 92 -3.54 15.05 -15.07
N SER A 93 -4.86 14.97 -15.02
CA SER A 93 -5.64 15.51 -13.92
C SER A 93 -5.31 14.77 -12.61
N THR A 94 -5.59 15.38 -11.46
CA THR A 94 -5.40 14.73 -10.16
C THR A 94 -6.25 13.45 -10.05
N GLY A 95 -7.48 13.50 -10.56
CA GLY A 95 -8.37 12.35 -10.58
C GLY A 95 -7.84 11.19 -11.44
N LEU A 96 -7.27 11.48 -12.62
CA LEU A 96 -6.64 10.44 -13.45
C LEU A 96 -5.43 9.81 -12.74
N ARG A 97 -4.59 10.64 -12.09
CA ARG A 97 -3.46 10.13 -11.29
C ARG A 97 -3.95 9.24 -10.15
N LEU A 98 -5.01 9.64 -9.45
CA LEU A 98 -5.61 8.81 -8.40
C LEU A 98 -6.11 7.49 -8.96
N GLY A 99 -6.84 7.50 -10.08
CA GLY A 99 -7.33 6.28 -10.73
C GLY A 99 -6.20 5.32 -11.12
N ILE A 100 -5.10 5.85 -11.69
CA ILE A 100 -3.90 5.06 -12.00
C ILE A 100 -3.25 4.51 -10.73
N SER A 101 -3.13 5.33 -9.66
CA SER A 101 -2.55 4.89 -8.39
C SER A 101 -3.37 3.77 -7.76
N VAL A 102 -4.70 3.88 -7.76
CA VAL A 102 -5.59 2.83 -7.25
C VAL A 102 -5.48 1.56 -8.09
N ALA A 103 -5.35 1.67 -9.42
CA ALA A 103 -5.14 0.51 -10.28
C ALA A 103 -3.79 -0.18 -10.03
N LEU A 104 -2.73 0.59 -9.78
CA LEU A 104 -1.41 0.03 -9.43
C LEU A 104 -1.45 -0.68 -8.08
N GLU A 105 -2.07 -0.08 -7.07
CA GLU A 105 -2.21 -0.71 -5.76
C GLU A 105 -3.08 -1.96 -5.82
N ALA A 106 -4.23 -1.90 -6.49
CA ALA A 106 -5.09 -3.06 -6.70
C ALA A 106 -4.36 -4.19 -7.43
N GLY A 107 -3.52 -3.85 -8.41
CA GLY A 107 -2.64 -4.81 -9.09
C GLY A 107 -1.62 -5.43 -8.13
N TRP A 108 -1.03 -4.63 -7.24
CA TRP A 108 -0.12 -5.11 -6.21
C TRP A 108 -0.81 -6.06 -5.24
N GLU A 109 -1.96 -5.69 -4.69
CA GLU A 109 -2.77 -6.54 -3.80
C GLU A 109 -3.09 -7.91 -4.42
N ILE A 110 -3.44 -7.93 -5.71
CA ILE A 110 -3.69 -9.18 -6.42
C ILE A 110 -2.41 -10.01 -6.56
N VAL A 111 -1.29 -9.38 -6.93
CA VAL A 111 0.00 -10.06 -7.09
C VAL A 111 0.52 -10.58 -5.75
N GLU A 112 0.47 -9.76 -4.71
CA GLU A 112 0.91 -10.11 -3.35
C GLU A 112 0.16 -11.32 -2.80
N ASN A 113 -1.12 -11.42 -3.12
CA ASN A 113 -1.98 -12.52 -2.72
C ASN A 113 -1.92 -13.75 -3.62
N THR A 114 -0.98 -13.82 -4.57
CA THR A 114 -0.69 -15.06 -5.30
C THR A 114 0.12 -16.02 -4.43
N ASP A 115 -0.08 -17.33 -4.63
CA ASP A 115 0.65 -18.35 -3.87
C ASP A 115 2.18 -18.20 -4.01
N ALA A 116 2.66 -17.76 -5.18
CA ALA A 116 4.08 -17.55 -5.44
C ALA A 116 4.67 -16.45 -4.55
N VAL A 117 3.97 -15.31 -4.40
CA VAL A 117 4.43 -14.19 -3.56
C VAL A 117 4.26 -14.52 -2.08
N ILE A 118 3.16 -15.16 -1.67
CA ILE A 118 2.95 -15.64 -0.30
C ILE A 118 4.11 -16.58 0.11
N GLN A 119 4.44 -17.54 -0.73
CA GLN A 119 5.56 -18.44 -0.47
C GLN A 119 6.89 -17.66 -0.37
N ARG A 120 7.09 -16.69 -1.25
CA ARG A 120 8.28 -15.83 -1.23
C ARG A 120 8.40 -15.04 0.08
N TYR A 121 7.30 -14.47 0.58
CA TYR A 121 7.27 -13.79 1.88
C TYR A 121 7.72 -14.73 3.02
N ARG A 122 7.15 -15.92 3.08
CA ARG A 122 7.52 -16.93 4.09
C ARG A 122 9.00 -17.30 4.05
N GLU A 123 9.58 -17.37 2.87
CA GLU A 123 10.99 -17.78 2.69
C GLU A 123 11.98 -16.66 2.99
N THR A 124 11.59 -15.40 2.79
CA THR A 124 12.55 -14.29 2.71
C THR A 124 12.35 -13.20 3.75
N THR A 125 11.19 -13.12 4.40
CA THR A 125 10.85 -12.08 5.37
C THR A 125 10.60 -12.66 6.77
N ILE A 126 10.20 -11.78 7.71
CA ILE A 126 9.80 -12.20 9.06
C ILE A 126 8.37 -12.72 9.13
N ALA A 127 7.62 -12.67 8.03
CA ALA A 127 6.21 -13.07 7.98
C ALA A 127 6.05 -14.58 7.75
N LEU A 128 6.59 -15.42 8.66
CA LEU A 128 6.69 -16.87 8.51
C LEU A 128 5.32 -17.56 8.42
N ASP A 129 4.29 -17.01 9.09
CA ASP A 129 2.94 -17.56 9.14
C ASP A 129 1.98 -16.89 8.15
N TYR A 130 2.51 -16.02 7.26
CA TYR A 130 1.70 -15.31 6.28
C TYR A 130 1.09 -16.28 5.26
N TYR A 131 -0.22 -16.20 5.06
CA TYR A 131 -0.97 -17.02 4.10
C TYR A 131 -1.81 -16.21 3.11
N GLY A 132 -1.48 -14.93 2.95
CA GLY A 132 -2.20 -13.95 2.17
C GLY A 132 -3.10 -13.09 3.05
N ASP A 133 -3.55 -11.99 2.51
CA ASP A 133 -4.40 -11.04 3.21
C ASP A 133 -5.86 -11.51 3.23
N SER A 134 -6.61 -11.06 4.22
CA SER A 134 -8.06 -11.07 4.08
C SER A 134 -8.51 -9.98 3.11
N VAL A 135 -9.63 -10.19 2.44
CA VAL A 135 -10.16 -9.18 1.50
C VAL A 135 -10.43 -7.85 2.19
N VAL A 136 -10.86 -7.88 3.46
CA VAL A 136 -11.07 -6.64 4.23
C VAL A 136 -9.76 -5.91 4.52
N ASN A 137 -8.65 -6.62 4.72
CA ASN A 137 -7.33 -6.01 4.88
C ASN A 137 -6.85 -5.39 3.57
N SER A 138 -6.84 -6.13 2.45
CA SER A 138 -6.47 -5.60 1.14
C SER A 138 -7.28 -4.35 0.74
N VAL A 139 -8.58 -4.33 1.04
CA VAL A 139 -9.41 -3.13 0.81
C VAL A 139 -8.95 -1.96 1.70
N ALA A 140 -8.63 -2.22 2.96
CA ALA A 140 -8.16 -1.18 3.88
C ALA A 140 -6.77 -0.65 3.46
N ASP A 141 -5.89 -1.50 2.93
CA ASP A 141 -4.57 -1.12 2.45
C ASP A 141 -4.65 -0.30 1.15
N MET A 142 -5.54 -0.65 0.22
CA MET A 142 -5.87 0.23 -0.91
C MET A 142 -6.39 1.61 -0.44
N LEU A 143 -7.20 1.67 0.62
CA LEU A 143 -7.67 2.93 1.19
C LEU A 143 -6.55 3.69 1.91
N ALA A 144 -5.61 3.01 2.56
CA ALA A 144 -4.41 3.62 3.14
C ALA A 144 -3.51 4.25 2.06
N MET A 145 -3.35 3.58 0.91
CA MET A 145 -2.68 4.16 -0.27
C MET A 145 -3.41 5.43 -0.75
N VAL A 146 -4.74 5.40 -0.86
CA VAL A 146 -5.52 6.61 -1.22
C VAL A 146 -5.31 7.74 -0.22
N LEU A 147 -5.26 7.45 1.08
CA LEU A 147 -4.93 8.43 2.12
C LEU A 147 -3.53 9.03 1.86
N GLY A 148 -2.52 8.20 1.61
CA GLY A 148 -1.17 8.64 1.26
C GLY A 148 -1.16 9.54 0.03
N PHE A 149 -1.84 9.15 -1.04
CA PHE A 149 -1.99 9.98 -2.24
C PHE A 149 -2.59 11.36 -1.94
N VAL A 150 -3.66 11.42 -1.16
CA VAL A 150 -4.33 12.68 -0.77
C VAL A 150 -3.41 13.54 0.09
N LEU A 151 -2.68 12.93 1.02
CA LEU A 151 -1.69 13.65 1.83
C LEU A 151 -0.58 14.24 0.97
N ALA A 152 0.00 13.47 0.03
CA ALA A 152 1.03 13.97 -0.90
C ALA A 152 0.51 15.09 -1.82
N TRP A 153 -0.76 15.01 -2.21
CA TRP A 153 -1.39 16.07 -2.99
C TRP A 153 -1.59 17.38 -2.19
N ARG A 154 -1.89 17.27 -0.88
CA ARG A 154 -2.24 18.42 -0.04
C ARG A 154 -1.06 19.03 0.70
N LEU A 155 -0.12 18.22 1.13
CA LEU A 155 1.02 18.63 1.93
C LEU A 155 2.15 19.21 1.04
N PRO A 156 2.99 20.11 1.57
CA PRO A 156 4.22 20.50 0.90
C PRO A 156 5.21 19.32 0.86
N VAL A 157 6.02 19.26 -0.19
CA VAL A 157 7.00 18.17 -0.42
C VAL A 157 7.86 17.85 0.81
N PRO A 158 8.44 18.84 1.54
CA PRO A 158 9.24 18.50 2.73
C PRO A 158 8.44 17.79 3.83
N ALA A 159 7.17 18.14 4.01
CA ALA A 159 6.30 17.49 4.99
C ALA A 159 5.95 16.05 4.57
N THR A 160 5.68 15.83 3.28
CA THR A 160 5.42 14.49 2.75
C THR A 160 6.65 13.60 2.90
N VAL A 161 7.85 14.12 2.56
CA VAL A 161 9.11 13.39 2.73
C VAL A 161 9.39 13.09 4.21
N ALA A 162 9.21 14.08 5.09
CA ALA A 162 9.39 13.85 6.53
C ALA A 162 8.43 12.78 7.07
N LEU A 163 7.17 12.81 6.63
CA LEU A 163 6.18 11.80 7.03
C LEU A 163 6.56 10.42 6.51
N ALA A 164 6.99 10.30 5.24
CA ALA A 164 7.47 9.03 4.70
C ALA A 164 8.64 8.46 5.52
N LEU A 165 9.62 9.31 5.86
CA LEU A 165 10.76 8.90 6.70
C LEU A 165 10.33 8.47 8.09
N VAL A 166 9.38 9.18 8.71
CA VAL A 166 8.84 8.82 10.04
C VAL A 166 8.13 7.47 9.99
N LEU A 167 7.34 7.20 8.95
CA LEU A 167 6.66 5.91 8.78
C LEU A 167 7.67 4.79 8.56
N GLU A 168 8.60 4.95 7.62
CA GLU A 168 9.63 3.94 7.30
C GLU A 168 10.55 3.64 8.50
N LEU A 169 11.13 4.69 9.10
CA LEU A 169 12.06 4.52 10.21
C LEU A 169 11.34 4.06 11.49
N GLY A 170 10.12 4.55 11.73
CA GLY A 170 9.32 4.18 12.90
C GLY A 170 8.92 2.70 12.87
N VAL A 171 8.40 2.24 11.74
CA VAL A 171 8.05 0.82 11.55
C VAL A 171 9.31 -0.05 11.58
N GLY A 172 10.37 0.34 10.85
CA GLY A 172 11.65 -0.36 10.86
C GLY A 172 12.28 -0.48 12.24
N TYR A 173 12.16 0.55 13.07
CA TYR A 173 12.62 0.51 14.47
C TYR A 173 11.79 -0.45 15.34
N TRP A 174 10.47 -0.45 15.15
CA TRP A 174 9.56 -1.18 16.04
C TRP A 174 9.50 -2.67 15.72
N ILE A 175 9.39 -3.02 14.44
CA ILE A 175 9.22 -4.42 14.01
C ILE A 175 10.40 -5.00 13.24
N ARG A 176 11.48 -4.22 13.05
CA ARG A 176 12.64 -4.59 12.22
C ARG A 176 12.29 -4.92 10.76
N ASP A 177 11.20 -4.36 10.28
CA ASP A 177 10.76 -4.46 8.89
C ASP A 177 10.07 -3.16 8.47
N ASN A 178 10.05 -2.86 7.18
CA ASN A 178 9.36 -1.74 6.57
C ASN A 178 9.27 -1.95 5.06
N LEU A 179 8.65 -1.03 4.33
CA LEU A 179 8.51 -1.15 2.88
C LEU A 179 9.85 -1.35 2.17
N THR A 180 10.86 -0.56 2.50
CA THR A 180 12.19 -0.63 1.87
C THR A 180 12.84 -2.00 2.09
N LEU A 181 12.87 -2.49 3.32
CA LEU A 181 13.44 -3.79 3.67
C LEU A 181 12.66 -4.93 3.04
N ASN A 182 11.34 -4.82 3.05
CA ASN A 182 10.44 -5.81 2.46
C ASN A 182 10.70 -5.97 0.95
N VAL A 183 10.77 -4.85 0.21
CA VAL A 183 11.09 -4.85 -1.22
C VAL A 183 12.48 -5.45 -1.48
N ILE A 184 13.49 -5.10 -0.69
CA ILE A 184 14.84 -5.66 -0.83
C ILE A 184 14.81 -7.17 -0.62
N MET A 185 14.17 -7.64 0.45
CA MET A 185 14.13 -9.06 0.80
C MET A 185 13.32 -9.89 -0.21
N LEU A 186 12.25 -9.34 -0.77
CA LEU A 186 11.49 -10.00 -1.82
C LEU A 186 12.29 -10.16 -3.13
N LEU A 187 13.02 -9.10 -3.53
CA LEU A 187 13.77 -9.09 -4.79
C LEU A 187 15.12 -9.78 -4.68
N HIS A 188 15.86 -9.48 -3.62
CA HIS A 188 17.22 -9.98 -3.39
C HIS A 188 17.48 -10.18 -1.90
N PRO A 189 17.12 -11.34 -1.32
CA PRO A 189 17.28 -11.62 0.10
C PRO A 189 18.74 -11.49 0.55
N LEU A 190 18.95 -10.72 1.61
CA LEU A 190 20.26 -10.49 2.21
C LEU A 190 20.33 -11.12 3.61
N ASP A 191 21.30 -12.00 3.82
CA ASP A 191 21.47 -12.71 5.11
C ASP A 191 21.73 -11.72 6.27
N THR A 192 22.39 -10.60 6.00
CA THR A 192 22.60 -9.54 6.99
C THR A 192 21.31 -8.89 7.48
N ILE A 193 20.35 -8.65 6.56
CA ILE A 193 19.03 -8.13 6.93
C ILE A 193 18.27 -9.19 7.71
N ARG A 194 18.27 -10.44 7.23
CA ARG A 194 17.61 -11.57 7.89
C ARG A 194 18.12 -11.76 9.33
N ALA A 195 19.43 -11.73 9.53
CA ALA A 195 20.04 -11.85 10.85
C ALA A 195 19.60 -10.71 11.76
N TRP A 196 19.63 -9.46 11.27
CA TRP A 196 19.17 -8.30 12.03
C TRP A 196 17.67 -8.38 12.36
N GLN A 197 16.83 -8.82 11.43
CA GLN A 197 15.39 -9.02 11.65
C GLN A 197 15.13 -10.11 12.69
N ALA A 198 15.94 -11.18 12.70
CA ALA A 198 15.85 -12.26 13.69
C ALA A 198 16.34 -11.86 15.10
N GLY A 199 16.96 -10.71 15.25
CA GLY A 199 17.45 -10.23 16.54
C GLY A 199 18.88 -10.67 16.89
N ALA A 200 19.62 -11.17 15.90
CA ALA A 200 21.02 -11.56 16.06
C ALA A 200 21.97 -10.36 15.93
#